data_114bc7b27e342114249a2175d755d6c5
#
_entry.id   114bc7b27e342114249a2175d755d6c5
#
_cell.length_a   1.000
_cell.length_b   1.000
_cell.length_c   1.000
_cell.angle_alpha   90.00
_cell.angle_beta   90.00
_cell.angle_gamma   90.00
#
_symmetry.space_group_name_H-M   'P 1'
#
loop_
_entity.id
_entity.type
_entity.pdbx_description
1 polymer ?
#
loop_
_entity_poly.entity_id
_entity_poly.type
_entity_poly.pdbx_seq_one_letter_code
_entity_poly.pdbx_strand_id
1 'polypeptide(L)'
;MHFPQPTQELVILLVDDRPENILSLEEILTKPNRRFIKAYSGNEALKQVLKNEDIGLIMLDVQMPDMDGFEVARILKANSKTKDISIIFVTAISKDEQYVLKGFEEGAVDYLQKPLDVNITRAKVNVFERLYFAQYNLQVSLSETERINKQLERFVFIVSHDLKSPLAAISMLADLMKHDEKLVNDSELSENINIIATAANRLSEMIRSILEYSRQSLSQQTVEEVNVYTLVSEIVELMFLPKHFSVIVHPGLPVIQTRKIKLQQVLQNLISNAVKYNDKKQPVIEVGITDKGNLYEFYIKDNGPGISKKDHNRIFNMFEVTENETTRDTSTGIGLNLLKVL
;
A
#
# COMPACT_ATOMS: atom_id res chain seq x y z
N MET A 1 -18.24 9.73 -5.20
CA MET A 1 -18.96 9.52 -3.93
C MET A 1 -18.64 10.71 -3.04
N HIS A 2 -19.66 11.45 -2.65
CA HIS A 2 -19.52 12.61 -1.76
C HIS A 2 -19.57 12.02 -0.35
N PHE A 3 -18.41 11.90 0.30
CA PHE A 3 -18.42 11.59 1.73
C PHE A 3 -18.97 12.82 2.45
N PRO A 4 -20.03 12.68 3.27
CA PRO A 4 -20.47 13.79 4.08
C PRO A 4 -19.27 14.20 4.94
N GLN A 5 -19.02 15.52 5.00
CA GLN A 5 -18.09 16.06 6.01
C GLN A 5 -18.59 15.57 7.36
N PRO A 6 -17.76 14.98 8.22
CA PRO A 6 -18.24 14.45 9.47
C PRO A 6 -18.79 15.63 10.27
N THR A 7 -20.05 15.60 10.59
CA THR A 7 -20.48 16.20 11.84
C THR A 7 -19.58 15.53 12.87
N GLN A 8 -18.78 16.32 13.61
CA GLN A 8 -17.87 15.79 14.65
C GLN A 8 -18.67 15.19 15.83
N GLU A 9 -19.74 14.49 15.53
CA GLU A 9 -20.68 13.93 16.48
C GLU A 9 -20.62 12.41 16.47
N LEU A 10 -20.50 11.82 17.65
CA LEU A 10 -20.70 10.38 17.85
C LEU A 10 -22.19 10.11 18.00
N VAL A 11 -22.73 9.28 17.11
CA VAL A 11 -24.11 8.81 17.23
C VAL A 11 -24.16 7.58 18.13
N ILE A 12 -24.91 7.67 19.22
CA ILE A 12 -25.06 6.61 20.22
C ILE A 12 -26.49 6.11 20.18
N LEU A 13 -26.68 4.82 19.93
CA LEU A 13 -27.97 4.15 20.07
C LEU A 13 -28.13 3.65 21.50
N LEU A 14 -29.15 4.15 22.21
CA LEU A 14 -29.52 3.72 23.54
C LEU A 14 -30.67 2.71 23.45
N VAL A 15 -30.47 1.50 23.98
CA VAL A 15 -31.45 0.40 23.88
C VAL A 15 -31.75 -0.15 25.27
N ASP A 16 -32.99 -0.01 25.72
CA ASP A 16 -33.50 -0.53 26.99
C ASP A 16 -35.02 -0.56 26.90
N ASP A 17 -35.69 -1.57 27.46
CA ASP A 17 -37.16 -1.70 27.43
C ASP A 17 -37.86 -0.69 28.39
N ARG A 18 -37.08 -0.06 29.27
CA ARG A 18 -37.55 0.91 30.25
C ARG A 18 -37.11 2.33 29.86
N PRO A 19 -38.06 3.23 29.52
CA PRO A 19 -37.77 4.60 29.13
C PRO A 19 -36.92 5.39 30.15
N GLU A 20 -37.09 5.10 31.46
CA GLU A 20 -36.38 5.76 32.54
C GLU A 20 -34.88 5.47 32.48
N ASN A 21 -34.48 4.24 32.07
CA ASN A 21 -33.09 3.84 31.93
C ASN A 21 -32.44 4.59 30.76
N ILE A 22 -33.17 4.73 29.65
CA ILE A 22 -32.70 5.47 28.45
C ILE A 22 -32.50 6.96 28.81
N LEU A 23 -33.43 7.58 29.54
CA LEU A 23 -33.33 8.98 29.99
C LEU A 23 -32.11 9.17 30.89
N SER A 24 -31.88 8.24 31.83
CA SER A 24 -30.72 8.28 32.72
C SER A 24 -29.41 8.18 31.97
N LEU A 25 -29.32 7.26 30.99
CA LEU A 25 -28.13 7.13 30.13
C LEU A 25 -27.89 8.37 29.29
N GLU A 26 -28.91 8.92 28.68
CA GLU A 26 -28.84 10.16 27.90
C GLU A 26 -28.30 11.31 28.72
N GLU A 27 -28.82 11.52 29.95
CA GLU A 27 -28.38 12.56 30.86
C GLU A 27 -26.91 12.38 31.28
N ILE A 28 -26.53 11.17 31.63
CA ILE A 28 -25.15 10.83 31.97
C ILE A 28 -24.19 11.12 30.80
N LEU A 29 -24.61 10.85 29.57
CA LEU A 29 -23.74 10.86 28.39
C LEU A 29 -23.84 12.16 27.57
N THR A 30 -24.76 13.08 27.89
CA THR A 30 -24.95 14.31 27.11
C THR A 30 -23.67 15.14 27.02
N LYS A 31 -23.29 15.44 25.79
CA LYS A 31 -22.16 16.28 25.37
C LYS A 31 -22.48 16.96 24.02
N PRO A 32 -21.90 18.14 23.72
CA PRO A 32 -22.14 18.84 22.44
C PRO A 32 -21.84 18.02 21.17
N ASN A 33 -20.92 17.05 21.25
CA ASN A 33 -20.49 16.22 20.13
C ASN A 33 -21.10 14.81 20.14
N ARG A 34 -22.27 14.64 20.78
CA ARG A 34 -23.00 13.36 20.82
C ARG A 34 -24.45 13.54 20.43
N ARG A 35 -24.93 12.65 19.59
CA ARG A 35 -26.33 12.53 19.19
C ARG A 35 -26.88 11.18 19.65
N PHE A 36 -28.08 11.17 20.19
CA PHE A 36 -28.69 9.94 20.70
C PHE A 36 -29.86 9.52 19.83
N ILE A 37 -29.92 8.20 19.58
CA ILE A 37 -31.06 7.49 19.00
C ILE A 37 -31.57 6.55 20.08
N LYS A 38 -32.88 6.38 20.20
CA LYS A 38 -33.51 5.57 21.22
C LYS A 38 -34.21 4.36 20.59
N ALA A 39 -34.15 3.23 21.26
CA ALA A 39 -34.92 2.04 20.93
C ALA A 39 -35.37 1.33 22.22
N TYR A 40 -36.63 0.90 22.24
CA TYR A 40 -37.26 0.33 23.43
C TYR A 40 -37.43 -1.21 23.32
N SER A 41 -36.79 -1.84 22.33
CA SER A 41 -36.73 -3.28 22.16
C SER A 41 -35.60 -3.68 21.23
N GLY A 42 -35.21 -4.97 21.25
CA GLY A 42 -34.21 -5.51 20.34
C GLY A 42 -34.59 -5.35 18.86
N ASN A 43 -35.86 -5.60 18.52
CA ASN A 43 -36.35 -5.42 17.16
C ASN A 43 -36.31 -3.95 16.69
N GLU A 44 -36.59 -3.01 17.59
CA GLU A 44 -36.48 -1.58 17.28
C GLU A 44 -35.02 -1.18 17.09
N ALA A 45 -34.12 -1.66 17.94
CA ALA A 45 -32.69 -1.42 17.82
C ALA A 45 -32.17 -1.85 16.43
N LEU A 46 -32.51 -3.05 15.98
CA LEU A 46 -32.11 -3.53 14.63
C LEU A 46 -32.68 -2.63 13.52
N LYS A 47 -33.93 -2.16 13.65
CA LYS A 47 -34.54 -1.21 12.68
C LYS A 47 -33.80 0.13 12.68
N GLN A 48 -33.42 0.65 13.85
CA GLN A 48 -32.68 1.92 13.94
C GLN A 48 -31.29 1.81 13.31
N VAL A 49 -30.57 0.70 13.52
CA VAL A 49 -29.26 0.47 12.91
C VAL A 49 -29.36 0.40 11.38
N LEU A 50 -30.42 -0.19 10.82
CA LEU A 50 -30.63 -0.23 9.37
C LEU A 50 -30.98 1.12 8.76
N LYS A 51 -31.61 2.02 9.54
CA LYS A 51 -31.98 3.36 9.09
C LYS A 51 -30.86 4.39 9.21
N ASN A 52 -29.96 4.21 10.15
CA ASN A 52 -28.91 5.16 10.49
C ASN A 52 -27.55 4.51 10.35
N GLU A 53 -26.90 4.73 9.22
CA GLU A 53 -25.58 4.16 8.91
C GLU A 53 -24.43 4.81 9.70
N ASP A 54 -24.70 5.89 10.45
CA ASP A 54 -23.73 6.68 11.18
C ASP A 54 -23.64 6.33 12.68
N ILE A 55 -24.34 5.29 13.14
CA ILE A 55 -24.24 4.82 14.53
C ILE A 55 -22.85 4.25 14.79
N GLY A 56 -22.13 4.90 15.72
CA GLY A 56 -20.78 4.49 16.12
C GLY A 56 -20.72 3.66 17.42
N LEU A 57 -21.72 3.76 18.27
CA LEU A 57 -21.79 3.07 19.55
C LEU A 57 -23.22 2.66 19.88
N ILE A 58 -23.41 1.46 20.43
CA ILE A 58 -24.67 0.96 20.95
C ILE A 58 -24.52 0.70 22.45
N MET A 59 -25.34 1.33 23.26
CA MET A 59 -25.53 0.99 24.68
C MET A 59 -26.73 0.07 24.76
N LEU A 60 -26.54 -1.21 25.08
CA LEU A 60 -27.53 -2.25 24.89
C LEU A 60 -27.86 -2.95 26.20
N ASP A 61 -29.11 -2.83 26.66
CA ASP A 61 -29.55 -3.65 27.79
C ASP A 61 -29.58 -5.14 27.41
N VAL A 62 -29.13 -5.96 28.32
CA VAL A 62 -29.10 -7.42 28.15
C VAL A 62 -30.51 -8.00 28.37
N GLN A 63 -31.21 -7.51 29.39
CA GLN A 63 -32.49 -8.08 29.83
C GLN A 63 -33.68 -7.34 29.20
N MET A 64 -34.08 -7.76 28.02
CA MET A 64 -35.27 -7.21 27.34
C MET A 64 -36.26 -8.32 26.98
N PRO A 65 -37.57 -8.01 26.94
CA PRO A 65 -38.59 -8.96 26.44
C PRO A 65 -38.38 -9.34 24.99
N ASP A 66 -38.82 -10.50 24.59
CA ASP A 66 -38.85 -11.08 23.23
C ASP A 66 -37.48 -11.35 22.63
N MET A 67 -36.59 -10.38 22.60
CA MET A 67 -35.23 -10.46 22.05
C MET A 67 -34.23 -9.86 23.04
N ASP A 68 -33.36 -10.67 23.61
CA ASP A 68 -32.35 -10.19 24.57
C ASP A 68 -31.20 -9.44 23.85
N GLY A 69 -30.40 -8.71 24.65
CA GLY A 69 -29.31 -7.91 24.10
C GLY A 69 -28.19 -8.75 23.45
N PHE A 70 -27.98 -10.01 23.90
CA PHE A 70 -26.98 -10.89 23.26
C PHE A 70 -27.42 -11.33 21.88
N GLU A 71 -28.71 -11.58 21.70
CA GLU A 71 -29.28 -11.93 20.41
C GLU A 71 -29.19 -10.78 19.40
N VAL A 72 -29.50 -9.54 19.85
CA VAL A 72 -29.28 -8.32 19.05
C VAL A 72 -27.81 -8.18 18.63
N ALA A 73 -26.88 -8.33 19.57
CA ALA A 73 -25.44 -8.22 19.29
C ALA A 73 -24.98 -9.26 18.28
N ARG A 74 -25.41 -10.52 18.41
CA ARG A 74 -25.10 -11.61 17.47
C ARG A 74 -25.56 -11.28 16.05
N ILE A 75 -26.78 -10.80 15.88
CA ILE A 75 -27.33 -10.41 14.57
C ILE A 75 -26.50 -9.28 13.96
N LEU A 76 -26.18 -8.25 14.74
CA LEU A 76 -25.39 -7.10 14.28
C LEU A 76 -23.96 -7.52 13.88
N LYS A 77 -23.32 -8.38 14.66
CA LYS A 77 -21.94 -8.84 14.41
C LYS A 77 -21.82 -9.83 13.26
N ALA A 78 -22.90 -10.55 12.95
CA ALA A 78 -22.95 -11.44 11.78
C ALA A 78 -23.07 -10.69 10.43
N ASN A 79 -23.48 -9.44 10.43
CA ASN A 79 -23.66 -8.65 9.21
C ASN A 79 -22.44 -7.78 8.92
N SER A 80 -21.91 -7.91 7.70
CA SER A 80 -20.71 -7.17 7.25
C SER A 80 -20.80 -5.64 7.34
N LYS A 81 -22.02 -5.08 7.29
CA LYS A 81 -22.24 -3.62 7.39
C LYS A 81 -22.26 -3.10 8.83
N THR A 82 -22.60 -3.96 9.80
CA THR A 82 -22.84 -3.54 11.19
C THR A 82 -21.86 -4.16 12.19
N LYS A 83 -21.07 -5.15 11.76
CA LYS A 83 -20.13 -5.89 12.64
C LYS A 83 -19.09 -4.98 13.33
N ASP A 84 -18.76 -3.84 12.73
CA ASP A 84 -17.73 -2.94 13.23
C ASP A 84 -18.30 -1.89 14.23
N ILE A 85 -19.64 -1.82 14.42
CA ILE A 85 -20.24 -0.96 15.41
C ILE A 85 -19.87 -1.45 16.81
N SER A 86 -19.37 -0.56 17.66
CA SER A 86 -19.03 -0.89 19.05
C SER A 86 -20.30 -1.11 19.88
N ILE A 87 -20.30 -2.16 20.71
CA ILE A 87 -21.45 -2.48 21.61
C ILE A 87 -20.95 -2.52 23.04
N ILE A 88 -21.61 -1.76 23.92
CA ILE A 88 -21.44 -1.83 25.37
C ILE A 88 -22.71 -2.40 25.96
N PHE A 89 -22.64 -3.54 26.63
CA PHE A 89 -23.77 -4.09 27.35
C PHE A 89 -24.01 -3.32 28.65
N VAL A 90 -25.28 -3.09 28.97
CA VAL A 90 -25.75 -2.51 30.22
C VAL A 90 -26.57 -3.61 30.92
N THR A 91 -26.13 -4.08 32.09
CA THR A 91 -26.75 -5.26 32.73
C THR A 91 -26.89 -5.12 34.23
N ALA A 92 -27.96 -5.69 34.78
CA ALA A 92 -28.17 -5.85 36.22
C ALA A 92 -27.50 -7.12 36.80
N ILE A 93 -26.96 -8.00 35.93
CA ILE A 93 -26.41 -9.28 36.36
C ILE A 93 -25.07 -9.06 37.03
N SER A 94 -24.93 -9.56 38.27
CA SER A 94 -23.69 -9.63 39.04
C SER A 94 -22.65 -10.46 38.30
N LYS A 95 -21.37 -10.19 38.59
CA LYS A 95 -20.11 -10.72 38.04
C LYS A 95 -20.01 -12.25 37.89
N ASP A 96 -21.04 -12.95 37.38
CA ASP A 96 -20.84 -14.31 36.91
C ASP A 96 -19.97 -14.24 35.63
N GLU A 97 -18.74 -14.67 35.78
CA GLU A 97 -17.71 -14.69 34.71
C GLU A 97 -18.25 -15.27 33.40
N GLN A 98 -19.19 -16.21 33.47
CA GLN A 98 -19.80 -16.84 32.29
C GLN A 98 -20.63 -15.87 31.43
N TYR A 99 -21.35 -14.91 32.03
CA TYR A 99 -22.14 -13.93 31.25
C TYR A 99 -21.26 -12.84 30.64
N VAL A 100 -20.20 -12.47 31.34
CA VAL A 100 -19.19 -11.51 30.83
C VAL A 100 -18.44 -12.13 29.65
N LEU A 101 -17.98 -13.38 29.79
CA LEU A 101 -17.35 -14.14 28.70
C LEU A 101 -18.26 -14.29 27.49
N LYS A 102 -19.52 -14.66 27.69
CA LYS A 102 -20.51 -14.76 26.62
C LYS A 102 -20.71 -13.43 25.87
N GLY A 103 -20.71 -12.30 26.58
CA GLY A 103 -20.80 -10.98 25.96
C GLY A 103 -19.61 -10.68 25.04
N PHE A 104 -18.39 -11.03 25.44
CA PHE A 104 -17.19 -10.87 24.62
C PHE A 104 -17.18 -11.86 23.44
N GLU A 105 -17.63 -13.10 23.62
CA GLU A 105 -17.78 -14.08 22.53
C GLU A 105 -18.78 -13.63 21.45
N GLU A 106 -19.86 -12.94 21.85
CA GLU A 106 -20.84 -12.37 20.93
C GLU A 106 -20.37 -11.01 20.33
N GLY A 107 -19.13 -10.61 20.61
CA GLY A 107 -18.46 -9.45 19.98
C GLY A 107 -18.74 -8.10 20.64
N ALA A 108 -19.22 -8.06 21.88
CA ALA A 108 -19.24 -6.83 22.66
C ALA A 108 -17.81 -6.39 23.01
N VAL A 109 -17.64 -5.09 23.15
CA VAL A 109 -16.34 -4.48 23.43
C VAL A 109 -16.19 -4.21 24.92
N ASP A 110 -17.30 -4.03 25.64
CA ASP A 110 -17.31 -3.77 27.07
C ASP A 110 -18.72 -3.98 27.70
N TYR A 111 -18.80 -3.87 29.03
CA TYR A 111 -20.05 -3.94 29.77
C TYR A 111 -20.10 -2.88 30.88
N LEU A 112 -21.32 -2.51 31.28
CA LEU A 112 -21.64 -1.62 32.40
C LEU A 112 -22.66 -2.29 33.32
N GLN A 113 -22.37 -2.27 34.61
CA GLN A 113 -23.25 -2.86 35.62
C GLN A 113 -24.26 -1.83 36.12
N LYS A 114 -25.53 -2.20 36.23
CA LYS A 114 -26.58 -1.43 36.93
C LYS A 114 -26.47 -1.68 38.46
N PRO A 115 -26.59 -0.66 39.35
CA PRO A 115 -26.84 0.75 39.02
C PRO A 115 -25.61 1.42 38.39
N LEU A 116 -25.84 2.29 37.40
CA LEU A 116 -24.78 2.95 36.65
C LEU A 116 -24.00 3.95 37.50
N ASP A 117 -22.68 3.75 37.57
CA ASP A 117 -21.79 4.81 38.05
C ASP A 117 -21.53 5.83 36.94
N VAL A 118 -21.85 7.09 37.23
CA VAL A 118 -21.76 8.22 36.30
C VAL A 118 -20.33 8.37 35.74
N ASN A 119 -19.31 8.25 36.62
CA ASN A 119 -17.91 8.49 36.22
C ASN A 119 -17.37 7.35 35.40
N ILE A 120 -17.65 6.10 35.78
CA ILE A 120 -17.25 4.91 35.05
C ILE A 120 -17.92 4.90 33.67
N THR A 121 -19.23 5.16 33.62
CA THR A 121 -19.99 5.19 32.36
C THR A 121 -19.44 6.23 31.40
N ARG A 122 -19.22 7.47 31.88
CA ARG A 122 -18.60 8.53 31.09
C ARG A 122 -17.19 8.18 30.63
N ALA A 123 -16.37 7.63 31.51
CA ALA A 123 -15.00 7.25 31.18
C ALA A 123 -14.94 6.20 30.06
N LYS A 124 -15.74 5.14 30.16
CA LYS A 124 -15.81 4.08 29.16
C LYS A 124 -16.28 4.65 27.80
N VAL A 125 -17.39 5.37 27.76
CA VAL A 125 -17.89 5.96 26.51
C VAL A 125 -16.89 6.96 25.90
N ASN A 126 -16.17 7.75 26.71
CA ASN A 126 -15.10 8.62 26.22
C ASN A 126 -13.94 7.85 25.55
N VAL A 127 -13.63 6.63 25.98
CA VAL A 127 -12.61 5.78 25.32
C VAL A 127 -13.10 5.34 23.95
N PHE A 128 -14.35 4.86 23.84
CA PHE A 128 -14.93 4.47 22.56
C PHE A 128 -15.10 5.63 21.60
N GLU A 129 -15.50 6.79 22.09
CA GLU A 129 -15.57 8.03 21.31
C GLU A 129 -14.20 8.36 20.67
N ARG A 130 -13.12 8.29 21.45
CA ARG A 130 -11.76 8.51 20.93
C ARG A 130 -11.34 7.47 19.89
N LEU A 131 -11.65 6.20 20.13
CA LEU A 131 -11.35 5.11 19.19
C LEU A 131 -12.13 5.28 17.88
N TYR A 132 -13.42 5.59 17.96
CA TYR A 132 -14.27 5.85 16.80
C TYR A 132 -13.70 6.98 15.92
N PHE A 133 -13.39 8.15 16.53
CA PHE A 133 -12.81 9.24 15.76
C PHE A 133 -11.41 8.97 15.24
N ALA A 134 -10.59 8.21 15.97
CA ALA A 134 -9.27 7.82 15.49
C ALA A 134 -9.37 6.89 14.26
N GLN A 135 -10.25 5.89 14.29
CA GLN A 135 -10.51 5.00 13.15
C GLN A 135 -11.09 5.77 11.96
N TYR A 136 -12.06 6.65 12.21
CA TYR A 136 -12.64 7.48 11.17
C TYR A 136 -11.60 8.36 10.47
N ASN A 137 -10.79 9.10 11.25
CA ASN A 137 -9.74 9.96 10.72
C ASN A 137 -8.69 9.18 9.93
N LEU A 138 -8.33 7.98 10.39
CA LEU A 138 -7.42 7.09 9.67
C LEU A 138 -8.01 6.69 8.31
N GLN A 139 -9.28 6.33 8.27
CA GLN A 139 -9.97 5.91 7.04
C GLN A 139 -10.09 7.05 6.03
N VAL A 140 -10.41 8.26 6.50
CA VAL A 140 -10.42 9.48 5.68
C VAL A 140 -9.04 9.77 5.12
N SER A 141 -8.00 9.73 5.95
CA SER A 141 -6.61 9.97 5.54
C SER A 141 -6.13 8.95 4.50
N LEU A 142 -6.47 7.67 4.68
CA LEU A 142 -6.17 6.62 3.70
C LEU A 142 -6.84 6.89 2.36
N SER A 143 -8.14 7.21 2.37
CA SER A 143 -8.90 7.48 1.14
C SER A 143 -8.38 8.71 0.39
N GLU A 144 -7.95 9.75 1.12
CA GLU A 144 -7.35 10.94 0.54
C GLU A 144 -5.97 10.66 -0.06
N THR A 145 -5.15 9.87 0.63
CA THR A 145 -3.84 9.42 0.13
C THR A 145 -4.00 8.61 -1.15
N GLU A 146 -4.95 7.68 -1.20
CA GLU A 146 -5.24 6.91 -2.42
C GLU A 146 -5.71 7.82 -3.57
N ARG A 147 -6.52 8.84 -3.29
CA ARG A 147 -6.98 9.80 -4.28
C ARG A 147 -5.82 10.61 -4.86
N ILE A 148 -4.96 11.14 -3.99
CA ILE A 148 -3.77 11.92 -4.40
C ILE A 148 -2.84 11.05 -5.24
N ASN A 149 -2.60 9.81 -4.83
CA ASN A 149 -1.78 8.88 -5.58
C ASN A 149 -2.34 8.63 -6.99
N LYS A 150 -3.64 8.38 -7.14
CA LYS A 150 -4.29 8.22 -8.46
C LYS A 150 -4.19 9.48 -9.32
N GLN A 151 -4.27 10.67 -8.73
CA GLN A 151 -4.08 11.93 -9.46
C GLN A 151 -2.63 12.09 -9.93
N LEU A 152 -1.66 11.77 -9.09
CA LEU A 152 -0.24 11.80 -9.42
C LEU A 152 0.10 10.85 -10.58
N GLU A 153 -0.46 9.65 -10.58
CA GLU A 153 -0.31 8.69 -11.69
C GLU A 153 -0.79 9.27 -13.03
N ARG A 154 -2.01 9.80 -13.02
CA ARG A 154 -2.59 10.41 -14.23
C ARG A 154 -1.72 11.57 -14.74
N PHE A 155 -1.25 12.41 -13.82
CA PHE A 155 -0.37 13.52 -14.15
C PHE A 155 0.94 13.01 -14.77
N VAL A 156 1.62 12.07 -14.15
CA VAL A 156 2.85 11.47 -14.67
C VAL A 156 2.63 10.83 -16.04
N PHE A 157 1.50 10.13 -16.22
CA PHE A 157 1.16 9.51 -17.51
C PHE A 157 0.99 10.56 -18.62
N ILE A 158 0.20 11.62 -18.37
CA ILE A 158 -0.06 12.68 -19.36
C ILE A 158 1.24 13.41 -19.72
N VAL A 159 2.00 13.88 -18.72
CA VAL A 159 3.25 14.61 -18.95
C VAL A 159 4.26 13.74 -19.70
N SER A 160 4.36 12.48 -19.36
CA SER A 160 5.29 11.58 -20.04
C SER A 160 4.89 11.30 -21.49
N HIS A 161 3.57 11.16 -21.78
CA HIS A 161 3.09 11.02 -23.15
C HIS A 161 3.41 12.27 -23.98
N ASP A 162 3.15 13.45 -23.42
CA ASP A 162 3.32 14.72 -24.13
C ASP A 162 4.80 15.09 -24.31
N LEU A 163 5.70 14.57 -23.47
CA LEU A 163 7.14 14.72 -23.65
C LEU A 163 7.74 13.72 -24.65
N LYS A 164 7.17 12.52 -24.81
CA LYS A 164 7.66 11.53 -25.77
C LYS A 164 7.56 12.01 -27.23
N SER A 165 6.48 12.69 -27.58
CA SER A 165 6.22 13.12 -28.97
C SER A 165 7.29 14.09 -29.46
N PRO A 166 7.60 15.22 -28.79
CA PRO A 166 8.65 16.13 -29.23
C PRO A 166 10.06 15.48 -29.20
N LEU A 167 10.34 14.60 -28.23
CA LEU A 167 11.62 13.92 -28.20
C LEU A 167 11.79 12.93 -29.35
N ALA A 168 10.75 12.22 -29.73
CA ALA A 168 10.77 11.36 -30.91
C ALA A 168 11.02 12.18 -32.19
N ALA A 169 10.43 13.37 -32.31
CA ALA A 169 10.68 14.27 -33.42
C ALA A 169 12.13 14.78 -33.48
N ILE A 170 12.70 15.15 -32.32
CA ILE A 170 14.11 15.57 -32.19
C ILE A 170 15.04 14.40 -32.58
N SER A 171 14.79 13.18 -32.07
CA SER A 171 15.59 12.00 -32.43
C SER A 171 15.52 11.71 -33.92
N MET A 172 14.32 11.76 -34.51
CA MET A 172 14.12 11.53 -35.96
C MET A 172 14.86 12.58 -36.81
N LEU A 173 14.80 13.86 -36.43
CA LEU A 173 15.51 14.92 -37.14
C LEU A 173 17.02 14.75 -37.02
N ALA A 174 17.53 14.42 -35.87
CA ALA A 174 18.94 14.15 -35.66
C ALA A 174 19.42 12.93 -36.49
N ASP A 175 18.62 11.89 -36.57
CA ASP A 175 18.92 10.71 -37.39
C ASP A 175 18.89 11.02 -38.88
N LEU A 176 17.97 11.84 -39.35
CA LEU A 176 17.95 12.32 -40.74
C LEU A 176 19.21 13.15 -41.08
N MET A 177 19.62 14.04 -40.14
CA MET A 177 20.81 14.85 -40.33
C MET A 177 22.09 14.02 -40.39
N LYS A 178 22.19 12.90 -39.65
CA LYS A 178 23.32 11.97 -39.71
C LYS A 178 23.53 11.31 -41.07
N HIS A 179 22.48 11.25 -41.88
CA HIS A 179 22.52 10.61 -43.22
C HIS A 179 22.65 11.63 -44.36
N ASP A 180 22.71 12.93 -44.04
CA ASP A 180 22.89 13.98 -45.08
C ASP A 180 24.40 14.09 -45.42
N GLU A 181 24.75 13.76 -46.66
CA GLU A 181 26.13 13.78 -47.15
C GLU A 181 26.83 15.13 -47.02
N LYS A 182 26.09 16.24 -47.01
CA LYS A 182 26.63 17.60 -46.82
C LYS A 182 27.00 17.88 -45.36
N LEU A 183 26.28 17.27 -44.41
CA LEU A 183 26.48 17.48 -43.00
C LEU A 183 27.50 16.51 -42.39
N VAL A 184 27.61 15.29 -42.94
CA VAL A 184 28.58 14.26 -42.48
C VAL A 184 30.04 14.66 -42.74
N ASN A 185 30.28 15.51 -43.75
CA ASN A 185 31.63 16.00 -44.06
C ASN A 185 32.13 17.08 -43.10
N ASP A 186 31.30 17.66 -42.26
CA ASP A 186 31.66 18.56 -41.18
C ASP A 186 31.73 17.79 -39.84
N SER A 187 32.96 17.56 -39.35
CA SER A 187 33.18 16.77 -38.17
C SER A 187 32.57 17.37 -36.90
N GLU A 188 32.60 18.72 -36.75
CA GLU A 188 32.04 19.42 -35.61
C GLU A 188 30.48 19.34 -35.61
N LEU A 189 29.90 19.52 -36.79
CA LEU A 189 28.43 19.45 -36.95
C LEU A 189 27.94 18.00 -36.71
N SER A 190 28.66 17.01 -37.22
CA SER A 190 28.34 15.59 -37.01
C SER A 190 28.42 15.21 -35.52
N GLU A 191 29.41 15.71 -34.79
CA GLU A 191 29.53 15.50 -33.35
C GLU A 191 28.37 16.15 -32.57
N ASN A 192 27.99 17.38 -32.93
CA ASN A 192 26.85 18.07 -32.31
C ASN A 192 25.52 17.35 -32.56
N ILE A 193 25.28 16.82 -33.77
CA ILE A 193 24.10 16.03 -34.08
C ILE A 193 24.07 14.74 -33.24
N ASN A 194 25.21 14.07 -33.07
CA ASN A 194 25.31 12.90 -32.22
C ASN A 194 24.98 13.20 -30.74
N ILE A 195 25.44 14.32 -30.22
CA ILE A 195 25.16 14.78 -28.86
C ILE A 195 23.63 15.00 -28.70
N ILE A 196 23.00 15.69 -29.67
CA ILE A 196 21.55 15.94 -29.65
C ILE A 196 20.75 14.62 -29.66
N ALA A 197 21.10 13.69 -30.58
CA ALA A 197 20.43 12.40 -30.67
C ALA A 197 20.56 11.59 -29.37
N THR A 198 21.76 11.57 -28.79
CA THR A 198 22.04 10.87 -27.54
C THR A 198 21.25 11.48 -26.38
N ALA A 199 21.20 12.83 -26.27
CA ALA A 199 20.44 13.51 -25.24
C ALA A 199 18.90 13.25 -25.37
N ALA A 200 18.37 13.27 -26.59
CA ALA A 200 16.94 13.00 -26.83
C ALA A 200 16.58 11.54 -26.47
N ASN A 201 17.42 10.58 -26.81
CA ASN A 201 17.20 9.18 -26.45
C ASN A 201 17.29 8.96 -24.94
N ARG A 202 18.25 9.57 -24.26
CA ARG A 202 18.37 9.52 -22.78
C ARG A 202 17.12 10.09 -22.10
N LEU A 203 16.59 11.21 -22.56
CA LEU A 203 15.36 11.81 -22.03
C LEU A 203 14.16 10.88 -22.26
N SER A 204 14.05 10.24 -23.42
CA SER A 204 13.00 9.27 -23.72
C SER A 204 13.04 8.05 -22.78
N GLU A 205 14.23 7.52 -22.52
CA GLU A 205 14.42 6.41 -21.58
C GLU A 205 14.09 6.83 -20.14
N MET A 206 14.49 8.04 -19.72
CA MET A 206 14.17 8.57 -18.40
C MET A 206 12.66 8.70 -18.20
N ILE A 207 11.95 9.25 -19.18
CA ILE A 207 10.48 9.37 -19.17
C ILE A 207 9.83 7.98 -19.08
N ARG A 208 10.33 7.00 -19.85
CA ARG A 208 9.84 5.62 -19.78
C ARG A 208 10.00 5.05 -18.37
N SER A 209 11.17 5.22 -17.77
CA SER A 209 11.46 4.72 -16.43
C SER A 209 10.59 5.36 -15.35
N ILE A 210 10.32 6.67 -15.46
CA ILE A 210 9.38 7.39 -14.55
C ILE A 210 7.96 6.83 -14.69
N LEU A 211 7.49 6.57 -15.91
CA LEU A 211 6.17 5.95 -16.15
C LEU A 211 6.07 4.55 -15.56
N GLU A 212 7.09 3.74 -15.75
CA GLU A 212 7.14 2.40 -15.17
C GLU A 212 7.11 2.46 -13.65
N TYR A 213 7.90 3.35 -13.04
CA TYR A 213 7.90 3.60 -11.60
C TYR A 213 6.51 3.99 -11.08
N SER A 214 5.85 4.94 -11.74
CA SER A 214 4.51 5.41 -11.34
C SER A 214 3.45 4.31 -11.41
N ARG A 215 3.48 3.48 -12.46
CA ARG A 215 2.53 2.36 -12.63
C ARG A 215 2.72 1.24 -11.60
N GLN A 216 3.94 0.99 -11.18
CA GLN A 216 4.29 -0.12 -10.29
C GLN A 216 4.00 0.16 -8.82
N SER A 217 4.08 1.43 -8.42
CA SER A 217 3.83 1.86 -7.04
C SER A 217 2.40 1.54 -6.56
N LEU A 218 1.45 1.29 -7.46
CA LEU A 218 0.01 1.29 -7.20
C LEU A 218 -0.74 0.01 -7.57
N SER A 219 -0.09 -0.96 -8.23
CA SER A 219 -0.76 -2.24 -8.46
C SER A 219 -0.92 -2.97 -7.13
N GLN A 220 -2.16 -3.16 -6.68
CA GLN A 220 -2.52 -4.10 -5.61
C GLN A 220 -2.21 -5.52 -6.12
N GLN A 221 -0.94 -5.91 -6.01
CA GLN A 221 -0.52 -7.25 -6.41
C GLN A 221 -0.84 -8.21 -5.29
N THR A 222 -1.57 -9.27 -5.63
CA THR A 222 -1.83 -10.37 -4.72
C THR A 222 -0.53 -11.08 -4.35
N VAL A 223 -0.44 -11.52 -3.11
CA VAL A 223 0.62 -12.43 -2.67
C VAL A 223 0.26 -13.82 -3.22
N GLU A 224 1.20 -14.45 -3.90
CA GLU A 224 1.05 -15.77 -4.51
C GLU A 224 2.29 -16.63 -4.24
N GLU A 225 2.16 -17.94 -4.45
CA GLU A 225 3.25 -18.87 -4.33
C GLU A 225 4.17 -18.76 -5.55
N VAL A 226 5.44 -18.43 -5.32
CA VAL A 226 6.42 -18.18 -6.37
C VAL A 226 7.62 -19.12 -6.20
N ASN A 227 7.87 -19.94 -7.21
CA ASN A 227 9.11 -20.70 -7.32
C ASN A 227 10.21 -19.76 -7.86
N VAL A 228 11.13 -19.37 -6.98
CA VAL A 228 12.16 -18.36 -7.31
C VAL A 228 13.15 -18.90 -8.34
N TYR A 229 13.47 -20.19 -8.30
CA TYR A 229 14.37 -20.79 -9.29
C TYR A 229 13.81 -20.68 -10.72
N THR A 230 12.53 -21.04 -10.88
CA THR A 230 11.85 -20.92 -12.17
C THR A 230 11.78 -19.47 -12.64
N LEU A 231 11.43 -18.55 -11.73
CA LEU A 231 11.35 -17.12 -12.03
C LEU A 231 12.70 -16.55 -12.51
N VAL A 232 13.80 -16.87 -11.82
CA VAL A 232 15.14 -16.41 -12.23
C VAL A 232 15.53 -17.01 -13.58
N SER A 233 15.23 -18.29 -13.81
CA SER A 233 15.53 -18.97 -15.08
C SER A 233 14.78 -18.33 -16.25
N GLU A 234 13.48 -18.02 -16.07
CA GLU A 234 12.67 -17.29 -17.06
C GLU A 234 13.24 -15.90 -17.37
N ILE A 235 13.68 -15.16 -16.34
CA ILE A 235 14.30 -13.83 -16.54
C ILE A 235 15.56 -13.93 -17.36
N VAL A 236 16.44 -14.87 -17.04
CA VAL A 236 17.72 -15.07 -17.75
C VAL A 236 17.49 -15.46 -19.20
N GLU A 237 16.54 -16.36 -19.46
CA GLU A 237 16.19 -16.81 -20.82
C GLU A 237 15.65 -15.65 -21.67
N LEU A 238 14.76 -14.82 -21.12
CA LEU A 238 14.18 -13.66 -21.80
C LEU A 238 15.18 -12.54 -22.09
N MET A 239 16.32 -12.52 -21.41
CA MET A 239 17.36 -11.50 -21.64
C MET A 239 18.22 -11.74 -22.88
N PHE A 240 18.09 -12.91 -23.54
CA PHE A 240 18.87 -13.29 -24.76
C PHE A 240 20.33 -12.93 -24.64
N LEU A 241 20.97 -13.36 -23.53
CA LEU A 241 22.37 -13.01 -23.25
C LEU A 241 23.33 -13.58 -24.34
N PRO A 242 24.37 -12.81 -24.68
CA PRO A 242 25.43 -13.33 -25.60
C PRO A 242 26.06 -14.60 -25.04
N LYS A 243 26.49 -15.52 -25.94
CA LYS A 243 27.02 -16.83 -25.59
C LYS A 243 28.25 -16.85 -24.66
N HIS A 244 28.95 -15.73 -24.55
CA HIS A 244 30.10 -15.59 -23.66
C HIS A 244 29.74 -15.25 -22.21
N PHE A 245 28.47 -14.96 -21.91
CA PHE A 245 27.98 -14.80 -20.54
C PHE A 245 27.67 -16.15 -19.92
N SER A 246 28.08 -16.31 -18.66
CA SER A 246 27.72 -17.46 -17.82
C SER A 246 26.84 -16.97 -16.66
N VAL A 247 25.60 -17.47 -16.56
CA VAL A 247 24.71 -17.22 -15.44
C VAL A 247 24.53 -18.51 -14.67
N ILE A 248 24.91 -18.50 -13.40
CA ILE A 248 24.84 -19.64 -12.49
C ILE A 248 23.67 -19.37 -11.53
N VAL A 249 22.59 -20.13 -11.68
CA VAL A 249 21.44 -20.10 -10.78
C VAL A 249 21.59 -21.24 -9.78
N HIS A 250 21.74 -20.90 -8.49
CA HIS A 250 21.92 -21.92 -7.47
C HIS A 250 20.61 -22.71 -7.25
N PRO A 251 20.67 -24.05 -7.13
CA PRO A 251 19.50 -24.92 -7.07
C PRO A 251 18.69 -24.80 -5.74
N GLY A 252 19.25 -24.12 -4.73
CA GLY A 252 18.61 -23.95 -3.41
C GLY A 252 17.63 -22.80 -3.30
N LEU A 253 17.22 -22.18 -4.41
CA LEU A 253 16.24 -21.10 -4.38
C LEU A 253 14.86 -21.63 -3.96
N PRO A 254 14.19 -20.98 -2.97
CA PRO A 254 12.96 -21.50 -2.37
C PRO A 254 11.70 -21.22 -3.19
N VAL A 255 10.63 -21.86 -2.76
CA VAL A 255 9.26 -21.42 -3.09
C VAL A 255 8.78 -20.55 -1.96
N ILE A 256 8.34 -19.31 -2.25
CA ILE A 256 7.93 -18.33 -1.25
C ILE A 256 6.58 -17.68 -1.58
N GLN A 257 5.87 -17.26 -0.55
CA GLN A 257 4.66 -16.44 -0.70
C GLN A 257 5.06 -14.98 -0.86
N THR A 258 4.91 -14.43 -2.07
CA THR A 258 5.30 -13.04 -2.35
C THR A 258 4.54 -12.45 -3.53
N ARG A 259 4.73 -11.17 -3.77
CA ARG A 259 4.23 -10.47 -4.96
C ARG A 259 5.16 -10.74 -6.14
N LYS A 260 4.80 -11.72 -7.01
CA LYS A 260 5.62 -12.21 -8.13
C LYS A 260 6.20 -11.08 -8.98
N ILE A 261 5.37 -10.13 -9.39
CA ILE A 261 5.80 -9.05 -10.29
C ILE A 261 6.86 -8.15 -9.64
N LYS A 262 6.72 -7.85 -8.34
CA LYS A 262 7.73 -7.05 -7.62
C LYS A 262 9.06 -7.79 -7.50
N LEU A 263 9.02 -9.08 -7.12
CA LEU A 263 10.23 -9.89 -7.04
C LEU A 263 10.90 -10.03 -8.41
N GLN A 264 10.14 -10.31 -9.47
CA GLN A 264 10.64 -10.38 -10.85
C GLN A 264 11.38 -9.10 -11.23
N GLN A 265 10.82 -7.96 -10.92
CA GLN A 265 11.40 -6.67 -11.24
C GLN A 265 12.72 -6.39 -10.50
N VAL A 266 12.75 -6.70 -9.18
CA VAL A 266 13.98 -6.59 -8.38
C VAL A 266 15.09 -7.44 -9.02
N LEU A 267 14.80 -8.72 -9.30
CA LEU A 267 15.76 -9.65 -9.88
C LEU A 267 16.19 -9.20 -11.28
N GLN A 268 15.24 -8.80 -12.13
CA GLN A 268 15.52 -8.33 -13.49
C GLN A 268 16.41 -7.09 -13.51
N ASN A 269 16.15 -6.11 -12.63
CA ASN A 269 16.98 -4.91 -12.51
C ASN A 269 18.42 -5.25 -12.09
N LEU A 270 18.58 -6.12 -11.08
CA LEU A 270 19.90 -6.47 -10.58
C LEU A 270 20.68 -7.30 -11.61
N ILE A 271 20.05 -8.29 -12.24
CA ILE A 271 20.69 -9.11 -13.30
C ILE A 271 21.04 -8.23 -14.50
N SER A 272 20.14 -7.34 -14.93
CA SER A 272 20.40 -6.40 -16.02
C SER A 272 21.60 -5.50 -15.73
N ASN A 273 21.72 -4.99 -14.51
CA ASN A 273 22.88 -4.20 -14.10
C ASN A 273 24.17 -5.05 -14.13
N ALA A 274 24.13 -6.28 -13.61
CA ALA A 274 25.26 -7.18 -13.64
C ALA A 274 25.73 -7.53 -15.07
N VAL A 275 24.80 -7.59 -16.02
CA VAL A 275 25.12 -7.77 -17.45
C VAL A 275 25.70 -6.49 -18.05
N LYS A 276 25.04 -5.35 -17.83
CA LYS A 276 25.35 -4.08 -18.45
C LYS A 276 26.73 -3.52 -18.06
N TYR A 277 27.10 -3.69 -16.79
CA TYR A 277 28.32 -3.10 -16.24
C TYR A 277 29.50 -4.08 -16.15
N ASN A 278 29.36 -5.30 -16.69
CA ASN A 278 30.44 -6.27 -16.70
C ASN A 278 31.38 -6.01 -17.88
N ASP A 279 32.67 -5.84 -17.57
CA ASP A 279 33.74 -5.55 -18.54
C ASP A 279 34.65 -6.77 -18.86
N LYS A 280 34.33 -7.94 -18.33
CA LYS A 280 35.18 -9.11 -18.46
C LYS A 280 35.00 -9.79 -19.82
N LYS A 281 36.02 -10.43 -20.29
CA LYS A 281 35.96 -11.27 -21.49
C LYS A 281 35.05 -12.52 -21.32
N GLN A 282 34.96 -12.99 -20.08
CA GLN A 282 34.07 -14.07 -19.65
C GLN A 282 33.29 -13.60 -18.44
N PRO A 283 32.16 -12.91 -18.65
CA PRO A 283 31.32 -12.45 -17.59
C PRO A 283 30.64 -13.64 -16.89
N VAL A 284 30.64 -13.61 -15.56
CA VAL A 284 29.99 -14.61 -14.71
C VAL A 284 29.07 -13.88 -13.77
N ILE A 285 27.79 -14.31 -13.70
CA ILE A 285 26.77 -13.79 -12.80
C ILE A 285 26.23 -14.96 -11.97
N GLU A 286 26.29 -14.87 -10.67
CA GLU A 286 25.78 -15.87 -9.74
C GLU A 286 24.54 -15.33 -9.05
N VAL A 287 23.43 -16.09 -9.09
CA VAL A 287 22.18 -15.78 -8.39
C VAL A 287 21.94 -16.85 -7.33
N GLY A 288 21.83 -16.44 -6.09
CA GLY A 288 21.66 -17.35 -4.98
C GLY A 288 20.92 -16.76 -3.80
N ILE A 289 20.86 -17.55 -2.72
CA ILE A 289 20.15 -17.22 -1.50
C ILE A 289 20.95 -17.66 -0.27
N THR A 290 20.80 -16.89 0.81
CA THR A 290 21.23 -17.27 2.15
C THR A 290 20.00 -17.30 3.05
N ASP A 291 19.72 -18.44 3.65
CA ASP A 291 18.68 -18.58 4.66
C ASP A 291 19.18 -17.99 5.99
N LYS A 292 18.48 -16.97 6.50
CA LYS A 292 18.76 -16.33 7.80
C LYS A 292 17.72 -16.75 8.87
N GLY A 293 16.96 -17.81 8.65
CA GLY A 293 15.92 -18.32 9.52
C GLY A 293 14.57 -17.61 9.33
N ASN A 294 14.43 -16.35 9.73
CA ASN A 294 13.19 -15.58 9.55
C ASN A 294 13.12 -14.80 8.23
N LEU A 295 14.21 -14.71 7.50
CA LEU A 295 14.35 -13.93 6.27
C LEU A 295 15.23 -14.68 5.26
N TYR A 296 14.90 -14.51 4.01
CA TYR A 296 15.75 -14.93 2.90
C TYR A 296 16.55 -13.73 2.39
N GLU A 297 17.88 -13.87 2.33
CA GLU A 297 18.79 -12.90 1.74
C GLU A 297 19.16 -13.35 0.33
N PHE A 298 18.57 -12.71 -0.68
CA PHE A 298 18.94 -12.94 -2.09
C PHE A 298 20.21 -12.18 -2.43
N TYR A 299 21.09 -12.80 -3.21
CA TYR A 299 22.27 -12.13 -3.74
C TYR A 299 22.40 -12.36 -5.23
N ILE A 300 22.88 -11.34 -5.93
CA ILE A 300 23.32 -11.38 -7.31
C ILE A 300 24.75 -10.87 -7.30
N LYS A 301 25.68 -11.74 -7.67
CA LYS A 301 27.10 -11.46 -7.65
C LYS A 301 27.64 -11.56 -9.07
N ASP A 302 28.35 -10.54 -9.50
CA ASP A 302 29.06 -10.51 -10.78
C ASP A 302 30.57 -10.45 -10.57
N ASN A 303 31.34 -10.75 -11.63
CA ASN A 303 32.80 -10.65 -11.63
C ASN A 303 33.30 -9.38 -12.34
N GLY A 304 32.44 -8.37 -12.47
CA GLY A 304 32.73 -7.07 -13.10
C GLY A 304 33.70 -6.19 -12.32
N PRO A 305 33.79 -4.90 -12.65
CA PRO A 305 34.75 -3.96 -12.04
C PRO A 305 34.39 -3.59 -10.60
N GLY A 306 33.16 -3.89 -10.15
CA GLY A 306 32.66 -3.50 -8.84
C GLY A 306 32.33 -2.02 -8.75
N ILE A 307 31.90 -1.59 -7.55
CA ILE A 307 31.48 -0.21 -7.26
C ILE A 307 32.41 0.36 -6.18
N SER A 308 32.87 1.58 -6.38
CA SER A 308 33.70 2.28 -5.41
C SER A 308 32.97 2.47 -4.08
N LYS A 309 33.65 2.33 -2.94
CA LYS A 309 33.05 2.55 -1.61
C LYS A 309 32.41 3.94 -1.45
N LYS A 310 32.92 4.95 -2.15
CA LYS A 310 32.36 6.30 -2.15
C LYS A 310 30.97 6.37 -2.77
N ASP A 311 30.70 5.48 -3.72
CA ASP A 311 29.47 5.49 -4.51
C ASP A 311 28.38 4.57 -3.97
N HIS A 312 28.67 3.69 -2.98
CA HIS A 312 27.71 2.74 -2.43
C HIS A 312 26.39 3.39 -1.93
N ASN A 313 26.45 4.61 -1.39
CA ASN A 313 25.22 5.31 -0.98
C ASN A 313 24.61 6.12 -2.13
N ARG A 314 25.43 6.55 -3.09
CA ARG A 314 25.00 7.40 -4.22
C ARG A 314 24.26 6.63 -5.28
N ILE A 315 24.63 5.38 -5.55
CA ILE A 315 23.98 4.53 -6.57
C ILE A 315 22.50 4.24 -6.31
N PHE A 316 22.02 4.48 -5.08
CA PHE A 316 20.61 4.39 -4.71
C PHE A 316 19.86 5.73 -4.82
N ASN A 317 20.52 6.83 -5.14
CA ASN A 317 19.86 8.12 -5.38
C ASN A 317 19.32 8.17 -6.81
N MET A 318 18.18 8.81 -6.99
CA MET A 318 17.60 8.99 -8.33
C MET A 318 18.53 9.79 -9.23
N PHE A 319 18.75 9.32 -10.47
CA PHE A 319 19.53 9.98 -11.51
C PHE A 319 21.04 10.09 -11.22
N GLU A 320 21.55 9.47 -10.17
CA GLU A 320 22.99 9.41 -9.94
C GLU A 320 23.62 8.22 -10.66
N VAL A 321 24.72 8.51 -11.33
CA VAL A 321 25.51 7.55 -12.12
C VAL A 321 26.97 7.69 -11.67
N THR A 322 27.74 6.57 -11.65
CA THR A 322 29.13 6.63 -11.19
C THR A 322 30.07 7.21 -12.24
N GLU A 323 31.14 7.89 -11.83
CA GLU A 323 32.08 8.65 -12.68
C GLU A 323 32.82 7.77 -13.75
N ASN A 324 32.86 6.45 -13.59
CA ASN A 324 33.50 5.52 -14.54
C ASN A 324 32.67 5.23 -15.79
N GLU A 325 31.53 5.89 -15.99
CA GLU A 325 30.57 5.59 -17.06
C GLU A 325 30.66 6.48 -18.30
N THR A 326 31.75 7.20 -18.48
CA THR A 326 31.94 8.08 -19.65
C THR A 326 31.91 7.37 -21.01
N THR A 327 31.76 6.06 -21.05
CA THR A 327 31.73 5.25 -22.29
C THR A 327 30.46 4.44 -22.50
N ARG A 328 29.44 4.50 -21.60
CA ARG A 328 28.21 3.68 -21.75
C ARG A 328 26.94 4.53 -21.71
N ASP A 329 26.49 4.86 -22.88
CA ASP A 329 25.41 5.84 -23.19
C ASP A 329 23.98 5.49 -22.72
N THR A 330 23.76 4.46 -21.90
CA THR A 330 22.41 3.91 -21.67
C THR A 330 21.96 3.77 -20.22
N SER A 331 22.58 4.46 -19.24
CA SER A 331 22.15 4.35 -17.83
C SER A 331 21.30 5.52 -17.37
N THR A 332 20.09 5.23 -16.89
CA THR A 332 19.13 6.25 -16.41
C THR A 332 19.31 6.60 -14.92
N GLY A 333 20.10 5.84 -14.14
CA GLY A 333 20.27 6.03 -12.70
C GLY A 333 19.00 5.80 -11.86
N ILE A 334 17.98 5.15 -12.41
CA ILE A 334 16.68 4.92 -11.76
C ILE A 334 16.55 3.50 -11.19
N GLY A 335 17.18 2.51 -11.85
CA GLY A 335 16.98 1.08 -11.55
C GLY A 335 17.26 0.71 -10.08
N LEU A 336 18.38 1.14 -9.52
CA LEU A 336 18.74 0.83 -8.13
C LEU A 336 17.93 1.63 -7.10
N ASN A 337 17.52 2.86 -7.41
CA ASN A 337 16.61 3.63 -6.55
C ASN A 337 15.25 2.91 -6.41
N LEU A 338 14.75 2.34 -7.48
CA LEU A 338 13.51 1.57 -7.51
C LEU A 338 13.51 0.41 -6.49
N LEU A 339 14.66 -0.26 -6.31
CA LEU A 339 14.81 -1.38 -5.37
C LEU A 339 14.66 -1.00 -3.90
N LYS A 340 14.85 0.28 -3.57
CA LYS A 340 14.68 0.80 -2.20
C LYS A 340 13.21 0.97 -1.79
N VAL A 341 12.32 1.04 -2.77
CA VAL A 341 10.88 1.36 -2.60
C VAL A 341 10.01 0.12 -2.78
N LEU A 342 10.51 -0.93 -3.45
CA LEU A 342 9.83 -2.20 -3.67
C LEU A 342 9.89 -3.13 -2.46
#